data_fecd9cb1263fb7d5168b355cd5e5117f
#
_entry.id   fecd9cb1263fb7d5168b355cd5e5117f
#
_cell.length_a   1.000
_cell.length_b   1.000
_cell.length_c   1.000
_cell.angle_alpha   90.00
_cell.angle_beta   90.00
_cell.angle_gamma   90.00
#
_symmetry.space_group_name_H-M   'P 1'
#
loop_
_entity.id
_entity.type
_entity.pdbx_description
1 polymer ?
#
loop_
_entity_poly.entity_id
_entity_poly.type
_entity_poly.pdbx_seq_one_letter_code
_entity_poly.pdbx_strand_id
1 'polypeptide(L)'
;MAKPVRKMSIPLAWGSSCDWTPGLLWEIVTGEESPLTTAFPTERRSPRKRQNHDLAHFAFRAHLLPESLSTLTAHGDHGWGQAVLALIRSCRLDVVAYPQVERAVNRRAAVKFHTEILTWSTLIQLLLIIAIAIVLRWLLRKGVNLVVSAMLRTAKKRDEAMGLGRMLPKTSERQTQRTKTVGGLLSNLGVAIILTVAILAGFSTIGVKIGPILASAGIVGVALAFGAQSLVKDFLSGLFIIIEDQYGVGDTVNIDELGGVVEEVGLRTTRIRDFNGVAWYLRNGEILKVGNISQGWATSFTDISVHADEDPDEVTRVLNMVLDELAAAYPDSILEQPKVLGVGDITGGTMTFQVWTKCVAGTQFEVIRAMRQMAKTAFAEARIRGAF
;
A
#
# COMPACT_ATOMS: atom_id res chain seq x y z
N MET A 1 -26.74 4.49 9.01
CA MET A 1 -27.87 4.86 9.88
C MET A 1 -27.40 4.78 11.32
N ALA A 2 -27.02 5.91 11.89
CA ALA A 2 -26.55 6.02 13.27
C ALA A 2 -27.75 6.29 14.17
N LYS A 3 -27.92 5.50 15.25
CA LYS A 3 -28.96 5.73 16.26
C LYS A 3 -28.61 6.97 17.09
N PRO A 4 -29.58 7.85 17.40
CA PRO A 4 -29.32 9.04 18.20
C PRO A 4 -29.06 8.67 19.66
N VAL A 5 -28.01 9.25 20.24
CA VAL A 5 -27.68 9.19 21.67
C VAL A 5 -28.76 9.93 22.46
N ARG A 6 -29.47 9.22 23.34
CA ARG A 6 -30.45 9.80 24.25
C ARG A 6 -29.74 10.66 25.30
N LYS A 7 -29.99 11.95 25.31
CA LYS A 7 -29.59 12.84 26.40
C LYS A 7 -30.33 12.43 27.68
N MET A 8 -29.58 11.90 28.64
CA MET A 8 -30.07 11.59 29.96
C MET A 8 -29.93 12.82 30.85
N SER A 9 -31.05 13.46 31.19
CA SER A 9 -31.09 14.57 32.15
C SER A 9 -31.02 13.99 33.55
N ILE A 10 -30.00 14.35 34.31
CA ILE A 10 -29.82 13.97 35.70
C ILE A 10 -30.65 14.93 36.56
N PRO A 11 -31.61 14.46 37.41
CA PRO A 11 -32.34 15.35 38.32
C PRO A 11 -31.42 15.75 39.49
N LEU A 12 -31.19 17.04 39.63
CA LEU A 12 -30.54 17.63 40.80
C LEU A 12 -31.47 17.61 42.02
N ALA A 13 -31.40 16.54 42.82
CA ALA A 13 -31.95 16.52 44.17
C ALA A 13 -30.89 15.96 45.11
N TRP A 14 -30.15 16.85 45.77
CA TRP A 14 -29.12 16.51 46.73
C TRP A 14 -29.74 16.44 48.14
N GLY A 15 -29.97 15.22 48.62
CA GLY A 15 -30.18 14.94 50.04
C GLY A 15 -28.87 14.47 50.67
N SER A 16 -28.64 14.82 51.92
CA SER A 16 -27.37 14.71 52.65
C SER A 16 -26.98 13.31 53.14
N SER A 17 -27.31 12.24 52.41
CA SER A 17 -26.84 10.87 52.71
C SER A 17 -26.52 10.14 51.42
N CYS A 18 -25.26 9.80 51.23
CA CYS A 18 -24.77 9.02 50.08
C CYS A 18 -25.07 7.52 50.29
N ASP A 19 -26.30 7.10 50.05
CA ASP A 19 -26.67 5.67 50.01
C ASP A 19 -26.63 5.17 48.53
N TRP A 20 -25.45 4.93 48.03
CA TRP A 20 -25.23 4.31 46.72
C TRP A 20 -25.16 2.79 46.88
N THR A 21 -26.12 2.06 46.32
CA THR A 21 -26.02 0.61 46.23
C THR A 21 -25.02 0.23 45.14
N PRO A 22 -24.23 -0.85 45.33
CA PRO A 22 -23.24 -1.29 44.35
C PRO A 22 -23.80 -1.59 42.95
N GLY A 23 -25.10 -1.86 42.81
CA GLY A 23 -25.74 -2.07 41.52
C GLY A 23 -25.88 -0.80 40.67
N LEU A 24 -26.15 0.35 41.30
CA LEU A 24 -26.30 1.64 40.62
C LEU A 24 -24.98 2.14 40.02
N LEU A 25 -23.85 1.87 40.67
CA LEU A 25 -22.52 2.19 40.15
C LEU A 25 -22.18 1.33 38.94
N TRP A 26 -22.61 0.09 38.89
CA TRP A 26 -22.40 -0.80 37.75
C TRP A 26 -23.19 -0.34 36.52
N GLU A 27 -24.46 0.03 36.68
CA GLU A 27 -25.30 0.56 35.59
C GLU A 27 -24.77 1.88 35.02
N ILE A 28 -24.23 2.77 35.87
CA ILE A 28 -23.64 4.03 35.42
C ILE A 28 -22.35 3.82 34.64
N VAL A 29 -21.53 2.84 35.02
CA VAL A 29 -20.20 2.61 34.44
C VAL A 29 -20.26 1.72 33.21
N THR A 30 -21.19 0.73 33.17
CA THR A 30 -21.20 -0.25 32.06
C THR A 30 -22.37 -0.07 31.09
N GLY A 31 -23.43 0.63 31.49
CA GLY A 31 -24.67 0.77 30.71
C GLY A 31 -25.48 -0.53 30.60
N GLU A 32 -25.12 -1.57 31.33
CA GLU A 32 -25.84 -2.86 31.40
C GLU A 32 -26.46 -3.09 32.74
N GLU A 33 -27.63 -3.75 32.79
CA GLU A 33 -28.31 -4.12 34.06
C GLU A 33 -27.44 -5.06 34.89
N SER A 34 -27.27 -4.75 36.17
CA SER A 34 -26.42 -5.51 37.07
C SER A 34 -27.00 -6.93 37.31
N PRO A 35 -26.21 -7.99 37.08
CA PRO A 35 -26.65 -9.36 37.34
C PRO A 35 -26.91 -9.64 38.85
N LEU A 36 -26.67 -8.67 39.72
CA LEU A 36 -26.84 -8.77 41.16
C LEU A 36 -28.27 -8.34 41.66
N THR A 37 -29.10 -7.76 40.77
CA THR A 37 -30.45 -7.28 41.15
C THR A 37 -31.47 -8.41 41.25
N THR A 38 -31.19 -9.60 40.70
CA THR A 38 -32.13 -10.73 40.64
C THR A 38 -31.94 -11.81 41.74
N ALA A 39 -30.95 -11.67 42.63
CA ALA A 39 -30.51 -12.77 43.49
C ALA A 39 -30.70 -12.59 45.01
N PHE A 40 -31.46 -11.61 45.54
CA PHE A 40 -31.63 -11.48 46.97
C PHE A 40 -33.10 -11.30 47.41
N PRO A 41 -33.69 -12.28 48.16
CA PRO A 41 -34.94 -12.08 48.89
C PRO A 41 -34.67 -11.24 50.14
N THR A 42 -35.58 -10.30 50.40
CA THR A 42 -35.59 -9.42 51.57
C THR A 42 -35.89 -10.18 52.85
N GLU A 43 -34.90 -10.51 53.66
CA GLU A 43 -35.09 -11.01 55.03
C GLU A 43 -34.55 -10.00 56.06
N ARG A 44 -35.42 -9.46 56.88
CA ARG A 44 -35.08 -8.54 57.96
C ARG A 44 -34.37 -9.31 59.08
N ARG A 45 -33.11 -9.01 59.36
CA ARG A 45 -32.44 -9.39 60.63
C ARG A 45 -31.67 -8.23 61.23
N SER A 46 -31.61 -8.25 62.57
CA SER A 46 -31.27 -7.20 63.52
C SER A 46 -29.84 -6.57 63.35
N PRO A 47 -29.61 -5.30 63.82
CA PRO A 47 -28.49 -4.45 63.43
C PRO A 47 -27.10 -4.80 63.99
N ARG A 48 -26.98 -5.75 64.97
CA ARG A 48 -25.64 -5.92 65.61
C ARG A 48 -24.73 -6.96 65.03
N LYS A 49 -25.13 -7.75 64.06
CA LYS A 49 -24.25 -8.72 63.34
C LYS A 49 -23.77 -8.28 61.96
N ARG A 50 -24.23 -7.13 61.47
CA ARG A 50 -23.91 -6.62 60.14
C ARG A 50 -22.51 -6.05 60.02
N GLN A 51 -21.94 -5.47 61.08
CA GLN A 51 -20.71 -4.67 61.00
C GLN A 51 -19.46 -5.48 60.66
N ASN A 52 -19.38 -6.77 61.06
CA ASN A 52 -18.15 -7.56 60.80
C ASN A 52 -18.18 -8.33 59.47
N HIS A 53 -19.39 -8.58 58.91
CA HIS A 53 -19.48 -9.30 57.64
C HIS A 53 -19.30 -8.36 56.43
N ASP A 54 -19.73 -7.11 56.56
CA ASP A 54 -19.59 -6.08 55.51
C ASP A 54 -18.15 -5.60 55.35
N LEU A 55 -17.33 -5.58 56.44
CA LEU A 55 -15.93 -5.23 56.39
C LEU A 55 -15.06 -6.30 55.68
N ALA A 56 -15.39 -7.59 55.84
CA ALA A 56 -14.69 -8.66 55.15
C ALA A 56 -14.98 -8.67 53.62
N HIS A 57 -16.23 -8.36 53.27
CA HIS A 57 -16.63 -8.24 51.87
C HIS A 57 -16.09 -6.98 51.20
N PHE A 58 -15.93 -5.89 51.95
CA PHE A 58 -15.35 -4.64 51.44
C PHE A 58 -13.85 -4.77 51.21
N ALA A 59 -13.13 -5.49 52.10
CA ALA A 59 -11.70 -5.76 51.95
C ALA A 59 -11.40 -6.70 50.75
N PHE A 60 -12.27 -7.63 50.44
CA PHE A 60 -12.11 -8.55 49.29
C PHE A 60 -12.39 -7.86 47.94
N ARG A 61 -13.25 -6.83 47.92
CA ARG A 61 -13.60 -6.08 46.70
C ARG A 61 -12.58 -4.96 46.33
N ALA A 62 -11.89 -4.41 47.33
CA ALA A 62 -10.82 -3.43 47.10
C ALA A 62 -9.63 -4.00 46.29
N HIS A 63 -9.49 -5.31 46.20
CA HIS A 63 -8.47 -5.99 45.42
C HIS A 63 -8.79 -6.06 43.91
N LEU A 64 -10.03 -5.85 43.49
CA LEU A 64 -10.44 -5.90 42.07
C LEU A 64 -10.59 -4.51 41.41
N LEU A 65 -10.64 -3.46 42.22
CA LEU A 65 -10.77 -2.08 41.74
C LEU A 65 -9.53 -1.50 40.96
N PRO A 66 -8.28 -1.85 41.26
CA PRO A 66 -7.13 -1.27 40.54
C PRO A 66 -7.05 -1.71 39.07
N GLU A 67 -7.51 -2.92 38.74
CA GLU A 67 -7.41 -3.40 37.34
C GLU A 67 -8.54 -2.85 36.45
N SER A 68 -9.74 -2.66 37.00
CA SER A 68 -10.86 -2.06 36.25
C SER A 68 -10.67 -0.55 36.01
N LEU A 69 -10.00 0.15 36.91
CA LEU A 69 -9.67 1.57 36.77
C LEU A 69 -8.53 1.79 35.75
N SER A 70 -7.58 0.86 35.63
CA SER A 70 -6.52 0.95 34.63
C SER A 70 -7.03 0.74 33.20
N THR A 71 -8.09 -0.03 33.01
CA THR A 71 -8.73 -0.23 31.70
C THR A 71 -9.62 0.95 31.29
N LEU A 72 -10.20 1.67 32.26
CA LEU A 72 -10.98 2.90 32.00
C LEU A 72 -10.12 4.10 31.57
N THR A 73 -8.86 4.18 32.02
CA THR A 73 -7.93 5.23 31.59
C THR A 73 -7.30 4.95 30.21
N ALA A 74 -7.40 3.72 29.72
CA ALA A 74 -6.89 3.35 28.40
C ALA A 74 -7.85 3.67 27.24
N HIS A 75 -9.10 4.00 27.51
CA HIS A 75 -10.11 4.37 26.51
C HIS A 75 -10.36 5.89 26.55
N GLY A 76 -9.46 6.63 26.03
CA GLY A 76 -9.48 7.93 25.34
C GLY A 76 -10.47 9.06 25.71
N ASP A 77 -11.29 8.96 26.73
CA ASP A 77 -12.22 10.01 27.13
C ASP A 77 -11.76 10.68 28.44
N HIS A 78 -10.87 11.68 28.28
CA HIS A 78 -10.29 12.46 29.37
C HIS A 78 -11.29 13.16 30.31
N GLY A 79 -12.58 13.24 29.93
CA GLY A 79 -13.63 13.88 30.73
C GLY A 79 -14.14 13.00 31.88
N TRP A 80 -14.29 11.70 31.69
CA TRP A 80 -14.91 10.78 32.64
C TRP A 80 -13.97 10.35 33.76
N GLY A 81 -12.69 10.13 33.45
CA GLY A 81 -11.69 9.76 34.45
C GLY A 81 -11.48 10.86 35.50
N GLN A 82 -11.51 12.11 35.10
CA GLN A 82 -11.41 13.26 36.00
C GLN A 82 -12.68 13.45 36.86
N ALA A 83 -13.84 13.18 36.28
CA ALA A 83 -15.14 13.23 37.02
C ALA A 83 -15.21 12.14 38.08
N VAL A 84 -14.78 10.91 37.78
CA VAL A 84 -14.75 9.79 38.75
C VAL A 84 -13.73 10.04 39.87
N LEU A 85 -12.57 10.58 39.57
CA LEU A 85 -11.55 10.97 40.56
C LEU A 85 -12.04 12.15 41.44
N ALA A 86 -12.77 13.10 40.86
CA ALA A 86 -13.36 14.19 41.62
C ALA A 86 -14.47 13.68 42.53
N LEU A 87 -15.27 12.70 42.10
CA LEU A 87 -16.33 12.06 42.89
C LEU A 87 -15.74 11.25 44.07
N ILE A 88 -14.67 10.49 43.84
CA ILE A 88 -13.95 9.76 44.89
C ILE A 88 -13.32 10.73 45.90
N ARG A 89 -12.82 11.90 45.48
CA ARG A 89 -12.29 12.95 46.34
C ARG A 89 -13.38 13.68 47.13
N SER A 90 -14.57 13.87 46.55
CA SER A 90 -15.68 14.55 47.23
C SER A 90 -16.39 13.67 48.28
N CYS A 91 -16.34 12.37 48.14
CA CYS A 91 -16.89 11.41 49.09
C CYS A 91 -15.99 11.13 50.30
N ARG A 92 -15.12 12.09 50.73
CA ARG A 92 -14.35 12.04 51.99
C ARG A 92 -14.15 10.62 52.57
N LEU A 93 -13.82 9.66 51.74
CA LEU A 93 -13.29 8.40 52.18
C LEU A 93 -11.83 8.67 52.58
N ASP A 94 -11.63 8.77 53.91
CA ASP A 94 -10.31 8.92 54.52
C ASP A 94 -9.45 7.70 54.13
N VAL A 95 -8.85 7.73 52.91
CA VAL A 95 -7.80 6.80 52.45
C VAL A 95 -6.52 6.93 53.30
N VAL A 96 -6.48 7.91 54.21
CA VAL A 96 -5.32 8.22 55.10
C VAL A 96 -5.13 7.16 56.21
N ALA A 97 -6.07 6.22 56.40
CA ALA A 97 -6.01 5.34 57.59
C ALA A 97 -5.08 4.13 57.49
N TYR A 98 -4.50 3.78 56.34
CA TYR A 98 -3.69 2.58 56.21
C TYR A 98 -2.33 2.73 55.50
N PRO A 99 -1.40 3.55 55.98
CA PRO A 99 -0.04 3.63 55.42
C PRO A 99 0.76 2.33 55.58
N GLN A 100 0.28 1.41 56.43
CA GLN A 100 0.88 0.08 56.60
C GLN A 100 0.49 -0.88 55.47
N VAL A 101 -0.75 -0.80 54.93
CA VAL A 101 -1.22 -1.66 53.84
C VAL A 101 -0.53 -1.25 52.55
N GLU A 102 -0.42 0.03 52.27
CA GLU A 102 0.29 0.54 51.07
C GLU A 102 1.78 0.16 51.08
N ARG A 103 2.46 0.25 52.23
CA ARG A 103 3.84 -0.22 52.41
C ARG A 103 3.95 -1.75 52.26
N ALA A 104 3.00 -2.52 52.72
CA ALA A 104 2.99 -3.98 52.62
C ALA A 104 2.72 -4.43 51.17
N VAL A 105 1.81 -3.76 50.45
CA VAL A 105 1.50 -4.01 49.03
C VAL A 105 2.70 -3.63 48.16
N ASN A 106 3.30 -2.46 48.37
CA ASN A 106 4.50 -2.03 47.64
C ASN A 106 5.73 -2.90 47.96
N ARG A 107 5.92 -3.37 49.20
CA ARG A 107 6.97 -4.35 49.53
C ARG A 107 6.74 -5.70 48.84
N ARG A 108 5.51 -6.22 48.83
CA ARG A 108 5.20 -7.50 48.13
C ARG A 108 5.34 -7.39 46.64
N ALA A 109 4.94 -6.26 46.03
CA ALA A 109 5.15 -5.99 44.62
C ALA A 109 6.65 -5.88 44.29
N ALA A 110 7.44 -5.14 45.10
CA ALA A 110 8.88 -4.99 44.92
C ALA A 110 9.63 -6.36 45.11
N VAL A 111 9.24 -7.17 46.10
CA VAL A 111 9.84 -8.48 46.36
C VAL A 111 9.47 -9.46 45.22
N LYS A 112 8.22 -9.43 44.75
CA LYS A 112 7.77 -10.26 43.62
C LYS A 112 8.51 -9.88 42.32
N PHE A 113 8.72 -8.59 42.10
CA PHE A 113 9.51 -8.08 40.97
C PHE A 113 10.97 -8.54 41.05
N HIS A 114 11.58 -8.61 42.25
CA HIS A 114 12.99 -8.99 42.41
C HIS A 114 13.24 -10.49 42.34
N THR A 115 12.26 -11.32 42.72
CA THR A 115 12.40 -12.78 42.66
C THR A 115 12.08 -13.37 41.29
N GLU A 116 11.24 -12.74 40.49
CA GLU A 116 10.96 -13.20 39.11
C GLU A 116 12.08 -12.90 38.11
N ILE A 117 12.88 -11.86 38.34
CA ILE A 117 14.02 -11.50 37.46
C ILE A 117 15.16 -12.55 37.52
N LEU A 118 15.27 -13.31 38.62
CA LEU A 118 16.37 -14.25 38.86
C LEU A 118 15.96 -15.74 38.74
N THR A 119 14.81 -16.04 38.13
CA THR A 119 14.45 -17.43 37.89
C THR A 119 15.24 -18.02 36.72
N TRP A 120 15.66 -19.30 36.84
CA TRP A 120 16.35 -19.99 35.75
C TRP A 120 15.61 -19.93 34.42
N SER A 121 14.28 -19.84 34.47
CA SER A 121 13.43 -19.69 33.26
C SER A 121 13.65 -18.38 32.53
N THR A 122 13.80 -17.24 33.22
CA THR A 122 14.04 -15.94 32.60
C THR A 122 15.44 -15.84 31.98
N LEU A 123 16.44 -16.44 32.64
CA LEU A 123 17.80 -16.54 32.08
C LEU A 123 17.81 -17.37 30.79
N ILE A 124 17.14 -18.52 30.80
CA ILE A 124 17.03 -19.36 29.59
C ILE A 124 16.30 -18.61 28.47
N GLN A 125 15.21 -17.89 28.76
CA GLN A 125 14.48 -17.08 27.77
C GLN A 125 15.38 -15.97 27.17
N LEU A 126 16.13 -15.25 28.00
CA LEU A 126 17.05 -14.21 27.54
C LEU A 126 18.15 -14.81 26.64
N LEU A 127 18.75 -15.92 27.04
CA LEU A 127 19.75 -16.60 26.24
C LEU A 127 19.17 -17.07 24.90
N LEU A 128 17.94 -17.56 24.89
CA LEU A 128 17.25 -18.00 23.68
C LEU A 128 16.95 -16.81 22.75
N ILE A 129 16.50 -15.66 23.28
CA ILE A 129 16.30 -14.43 22.49
C ILE A 129 17.60 -13.97 21.85
N ILE A 130 18.70 -13.94 22.62
CA ILE A 130 20.02 -13.58 22.13
C ILE A 130 20.49 -14.56 21.04
N ALA A 131 20.33 -15.85 21.26
CA ALA A 131 20.71 -16.89 20.30
C ALA A 131 19.92 -16.73 18.98
N ILE A 132 18.60 -16.53 19.07
CA ILE A 132 17.75 -16.29 17.90
C ILE A 132 18.18 -15.02 17.17
N ALA A 133 18.45 -13.92 17.89
CA ALA A 133 18.89 -12.66 17.29
C ALA A 133 20.23 -12.82 16.55
N ILE A 134 21.18 -13.57 17.12
CA ILE A 134 22.48 -13.86 16.49
C ILE A 134 22.28 -14.70 15.21
N VAL A 135 21.47 -15.76 15.28
CA VAL A 135 21.19 -16.63 14.13
C VAL A 135 20.51 -15.82 13.02
N LEU A 136 19.49 -15.02 13.37
CA LEU A 136 18.75 -14.21 12.41
C LEU A 136 19.66 -13.14 11.75
N ARG A 137 20.54 -12.50 12.55
CA ARG A 137 21.55 -11.57 12.03
C ARG A 137 22.54 -12.27 11.08
N TRP A 138 22.98 -13.48 11.40
CA TRP A 138 23.87 -14.25 10.55
C TRP A 138 23.20 -14.66 9.24
N LEU A 139 21.95 -15.15 9.29
CA LEU A 139 21.16 -15.51 8.13
C LEU A 139 20.92 -14.29 7.22
N LEU A 140 20.55 -13.14 7.81
CA LEU A 140 20.34 -11.91 7.06
C LEU A 140 21.62 -11.48 6.31
N ARG A 141 22.76 -11.45 7.00
CA ARG A 141 24.05 -11.08 6.38
C ARG A 141 24.45 -12.06 5.27
N LYS A 142 24.28 -13.36 5.53
CA LYS A 142 24.56 -14.40 4.54
C LYS A 142 23.64 -14.27 3.32
N GLY A 143 22.34 -14.04 3.53
CA GLY A 143 21.36 -13.82 2.47
C GLY A 143 21.68 -12.59 1.62
N VAL A 144 21.93 -11.43 2.25
CA VAL A 144 22.32 -10.22 1.53
C VAL A 144 23.60 -10.42 0.73
N ASN A 145 24.60 -11.05 1.31
CA ASN A 145 25.86 -11.33 0.61
C ASN A 145 25.67 -12.30 -0.59
N LEU A 146 24.81 -13.30 -0.46
CA LEU A 146 24.46 -14.20 -1.57
C LEU A 146 23.77 -13.43 -2.71
N VAL A 147 22.78 -12.60 -2.41
CA VAL A 147 22.06 -11.80 -3.41
C VAL A 147 23.02 -10.83 -4.11
N VAL A 148 23.81 -10.07 -3.34
CA VAL A 148 24.80 -9.14 -3.88
C VAL A 148 25.83 -9.86 -4.77
N SER A 149 26.33 -11.00 -4.33
CA SER A 149 27.30 -11.79 -5.10
C SER A 149 26.70 -12.40 -6.37
N ALA A 150 25.43 -12.83 -6.31
CA ALA A 150 24.71 -13.34 -7.48
C ALA A 150 24.50 -12.24 -8.52
N MET A 151 24.06 -11.05 -8.10
CA MET A 151 23.90 -9.88 -9.00
C MET A 151 25.22 -9.49 -9.68
N LEU A 152 26.32 -9.46 -8.93
CA LEU A 152 27.64 -9.15 -9.48
C LEU A 152 28.16 -10.19 -10.46
N ARG A 153 27.90 -11.48 -10.21
CA ARG A 153 28.28 -12.58 -11.12
C ARG A 153 27.49 -12.52 -12.42
N THR A 154 26.20 -12.22 -12.34
CA THR A 154 25.33 -12.10 -13.52
C THR A 154 25.73 -10.90 -14.38
N ALA A 155 26.01 -9.75 -13.77
CA ALA A 155 26.51 -8.57 -14.47
C ALA A 155 27.83 -8.87 -15.21
N LYS A 156 28.79 -9.51 -14.54
CA LYS A 156 30.08 -9.88 -15.13
C LYS A 156 29.94 -10.84 -16.32
N LYS A 157 29.09 -11.85 -16.23
CA LYS A 157 28.82 -12.78 -17.34
C LYS A 157 28.20 -12.07 -18.55
N ARG A 158 27.33 -11.07 -18.30
CA ARG A 158 26.67 -10.30 -19.37
C ARG A 158 27.68 -9.40 -20.10
N ASP A 159 28.61 -8.78 -19.37
CA ASP A 159 29.68 -7.96 -19.95
C ASP A 159 30.67 -8.80 -20.76
N GLU A 160 30.98 -10.01 -20.29
CA GLU A 160 31.85 -10.98 -21.02
C GLU A 160 31.14 -11.50 -22.28
N ALA A 161 29.84 -11.77 -22.24
CA ALA A 161 29.06 -12.28 -23.39
C ALA A 161 28.89 -11.23 -24.50
N MET A 162 28.86 -9.93 -24.18
CA MET A 162 28.68 -8.85 -25.15
C MET A 162 30.01 -8.36 -25.75
N GLY A 163 31.16 -8.93 -25.38
CA GLY A 163 32.45 -8.52 -25.90
C GLY A 163 32.89 -7.07 -25.55
N LEU A 164 32.08 -6.36 -24.79
CA LEU A 164 32.27 -4.95 -24.39
C LEU A 164 33.26 -4.76 -23.23
N GLY A 165 33.73 -5.84 -22.62
CA GLY A 165 34.57 -5.79 -21.42
C GLY A 165 35.92 -5.07 -21.59
N ARG A 166 36.34 -4.74 -22.81
CA ARG A 166 37.57 -4.03 -23.07
C ARG A 166 37.43 -2.53 -23.31
N MET A 167 36.24 -2.01 -23.60
CA MET A 167 36.08 -0.60 -24.01
C MET A 167 35.44 0.32 -22.96
N LEU A 168 34.76 -0.21 -21.91
CA LEU A 168 34.05 0.62 -20.90
C LEU A 168 34.27 0.16 -19.45
N PRO A 169 35.48 0.28 -18.87
CA PRO A 169 35.75 -0.17 -17.51
C PRO A 169 35.04 0.64 -16.42
N LYS A 170 34.66 1.90 -16.68
CA LYS A 170 34.05 2.78 -15.65
C LYS A 170 32.60 2.50 -15.32
N THR A 171 31.82 1.86 -16.16
CA THR A 171 30.40 1.60 -15.93
C THR A 171 30.22 0.45 -14.95
N SER A 172 31.03 -0.60 -15.07
CA SER A 172 31.01 -1.78 -14.18
C SER A 172 31.41 -1.43 -12.73
N GLU A 173 32.39 -0.55 -12.52
CA GLU A 173 32.80 -0.15 -11.15
C GLU A 173 31.73 0.65 -10.42
N ARG A 174 31.05 1.58 -11.09
CA ARG A 174 29.95 2.35 -10.50
C ARG A 174 28.75 1.46 -10.12
N GLN A 175 28.40 0.50 -10.95
CA GLN A 175 27.34 -0.45 -10.64
C GLN A 175 27.71 -1.33 -9.44
N THR A 176 28.96 -1.83 -9.40
CA THR A 176 29.46 -2.64 -8.29
C THR A 176 29.44 -1.88 -6.96
N GLN A 177 29.87 -0.61 -6.97
CA GLN A 177 29.84 0.24 -5.77
C GLN A 177 28.41 0.50 -5.29
N ARG A 178 27.48 0.84 -6.19
CA ARG A 178 26.06 1.05 -5.87
C ARG A 178 25.43 -0.18 -5.26
N THR A 179 25.63 -1.36 -5.86
CA THR A 179 25.10 -2.63 -5.35
C THR A 179 25.62 -2.96 -3.95
N LYS A 180 26.92 -2.74 -3.69
CA LYS A 180 27.51 -2.94 -2.37
C LYS A 180 26.95 -1.96 -1.33
N THR A 181 26.80 -0.69 -1.70
CA THR A 181 26.24 0.34 -0.80
C THR A 181 24.81 0.04 -0.44
N VAL A 182 23.95 -0.30 -1.42
CA VAL A 182 22.54 -0.65 -1.17
C VAL A 182 22.45 -1.92 -0.33
N GLY A 183 23.24 -2.95 -0.64
CA GLY A 183 23.28 -4.18 0.15
C GLY A 183 23.72 -3.93 1.60
N GLY A 184 24.72 -3.05 1.80
CA GLY A 184 25.17 -2.63 3.14
C GLY A 184 24.09 -1.88 3.92
N LEU A 185 23.39 -0.92 3.29
CA LEU A 185 22.29 -0.19 3.91
C LEU A 185 21.14 -1.13 4.31
N LEU A 186 20.75 -2.05 3.42
CA LEU A 186 19.68 -3.02 3.70
C LEU A 186 20.05 -3.96 4.84
N SER A 187 21.31 -4.44 4.87
CA SER A 187 21.83 -5.26 5.95
C SER A 187 21.83 -4.53 7.28
N ASN A 188 22.27 -3.27 7.31
CA ASN A 188 22.31 -2.47 8.54
C ASN A 188 20.90 -2.15 9.05
N LEU A 189 19.97 -1.81 8.18
CA LEU A 189 18.57 -1.60 8.54
C LEU A 189 17.93 -2.88 9.10
N GLY A 190 18.14 -4.02 8.44
CA GLY A 190 17.63 -5.29 8.93
C GLY A 190 18.23 -5.69 10.29
N VAL A 191 19.54 -5.46 10.50
CA VAL A 191 20.20 -5.68 11.80
C VAL A 191 19.63 -4.76 12.87
N ALA A 192 19.37 -3.48 12.55
CA ALA A 192 18.77 -2.53 13.50
C ALA A 192 17.38 -3.00 13.93
N ILE A 193 16.54 -3.48 13.00
CA ILE A 193 15.21 -4.02 13.29
C ILE A 193 15.31 -5.27 14.20
N ILE A 194 16.17 -6.23 13.86
CA ILE A 194 16.38 -7.45 14.65
C ILE A 194 16.81 -7.08 16.08
N LEU A 195 17.74 -6.13 16.22
CA LEU A 195 18.23 -5.69 17.53
C LEU A 195 17.12 -5.00 18.34
N THR A 196 16.34 -4.13 17.72
CA THR A 196 15.21 -3.45 18.38
C THR A 196 14.20 -4.46 18.90
N VAL A 197 13.80 -5.44 18.08
CA VAL A 197 12.86 -6.49 18.46
C VAL A 197 13.45 -7.36 19.61
N ALA A 198 14.73 -7.72 19.53
CA ALA A 198 15.40 -8.50 20.57
C ALA A 198 15.47 -7.74 21.90
N ILE A 199 15.74 -6.44 21.89
CA ILE A 199 15.76 -5.57 23.08
C ILE A 199 14.36 -5.48 23.69
N LEU A 200 13.32 -5.25 22.88
CA LEU A 200 11.93 -5.18 23.35
C LEU A 200 11.47 -6.53 23.93
N ALA A 201 11.81 -7.65 23.28
CA ALA A 201 11.53 -8.98 23.80
C ALA A 201 12.27 -9.21 25.15
N GLY A 202 13.51 -8.78 25.25
CA GLY A 202 14.27 -8.84 26.50
C GLY A 202 13.63 -8.02 27.64
N PHE A 203 13.18 -6.81 27.37
CA PHE A 203 12.44 -6.00 28.34
C PHE A 203 11.14 -6.66 28.78
N SER A 204 10.42 -7.30 27.85
CA SER A 204 9.19 -8.05 28.15
C SER A 204 9.45 -9.20 29.12
N THR A 205 10.55 -9.96 28.93
CA THR A 205 10.89 -11.10 29.81
C THR A 205 11.29 -10.65 31.23
N ILE A 206 11.79 -9.43 31.38
CA ILE A 206 12.15 -8.83 32.70
C ILE A 206 10.90 -8.21 33.39
N GLY A 207 9.72 -8.26 32.73
CA GLY A 207 8.48 -7.73 33.31
C GLY A 207 8.27 -6.22 33.05
N VAL A 208 9.07 -5.58 32.20
CA VAL A 208 8.86 -4.18 31.80
C VAL A 208 7.62 -4.09 30.90
N LYS A 209 6.70 -3.19 31.23
CA LYS A 209 5.49 -2.94 30.42
C LYS A 209 5.88 -2.29 29.10
N ILE A 210 5.96 -3.10 28.02
CA ILE A 210 6.32 -2.64 26.67
C ILE A 210 5.15 -2.01 25.89
N GLY A 211 3.92 -2.07 26.43
CA GLY A 211 2.71 -1.55 25.78
C GLY A 211 2.84 -0.12 25.24
N PRO A 212 3.26 0.87 26.05
CA PRO A 212 3.45 2.26 25.59
C PRO A 212 4.48 2.39 24.47
N ILE A 213 5.55 1.56 24.51
CA ILE A 213 6.61 1.56 23.49
C ILE A 213 6.06 0.99 22.17
N LEU A 214 5.28 -0.11 22.25
CA LEU A 214 4.64 -0.68 21.07
C LEU A 214 3.58 0.25 20.47
N ALA A 215 2.82 0.97 21.30
CA ALA A 215 1.86 1.95 20.81
C ALA A 215 2.56 3.11 20.06
N SER A 216 3.63 3.66 20.62
CA SER A 216 4.42 4.71 19.93
C SER A 216 5.11 4.20 18.67
N ALA A 217 5.68 2.98 18.70
CA ALA A 217 6.24 2.33 17.52
C ALA A 217 5.19 2.09 16.42
N GLY A 218 3.94 1.76 16.82
CA GLY A 218 2.81 1.62 15.90
C GLY A 218 2.50 2.92 15.16
N ILE A 219 2.47 4.06 15.85
CA ILE A 219 2.26 5.38 15.23
C ILE A 219 3.38 5.70 14.23
N VAL A 220 4.65 5.47 14.62
CA VAL A 220 5.80 5.64 13.72
C VAL A 220 5.70 4.70 12.52
N GLY A 221 5.27 3.43 12.73
CA GLY A 221 5.06 2.46 11.67
C GLY A 221 4.01 2.91 10.65
N VAL A 222 2.89 3.45 11.11
CA VAL A 222 1.85 4.02 10.25
C VAL A 222 2.37 5.21 9.44
N ALA A 223 3.11 6.12 10.08
CA ALA A 223 3.72 7.26 9.39
C ALA A 223 4.71 6.82 8.29
N LEU A 224 5.55 5.82 8.58
CA LEU A 224 6.46 5.22 7.60
C LEU A 224 5.72 4.51 6.47
N ALA A 225 4.60 3.82 6.76
CA ALA A 225 3.78 3.14 5.76
C ALA A 225 3.18 4.15 4.77
N PHE A 226 2.63 5.28 5.25
CA PHE A 226 2.17 6.37 4.39
C PHE A 226 3.31 6.99 3.56
N GLY A 227 4.49 7.18 4.18
CA GLY A 227 5.68 7.67 3.46
C GLY A 227 6.18 6.74 2.35
N ALA A 228 5.97 5.41 2.49
CA ALA A 228 6.39 4.40 1.53
C ALA A 228 5.28 3.97 0.55
N GLN A 229 4.07 4.51 0.65
CA GLN A 229 2.89 4.09 -0.14
C GLN A 229 3.14 4.12 -1.65
N SER A 230 3.78 5.17 -2.17
CA SER A 230 4.11 5.29 -3.60
C SER A 230 5.08 4.20 -4.05
N LEU A 231 6.05 3.84 -3.21
CA LEU A 231 7.00 2.78 -3.51
C LEU A 231 6.30 1.42 -3.64
N VAL A 232 5.40 1.10 -2.72
CA VAL A 232 4.61 -0.14 -2.76
C VAL A 232 3.72 -0.17 -4.01
N LYS A 233 3.07 0.96 -4.33
CA LYS A 233 2.26 1.11 -5.54
C LYS A 233 3.09 0.86 -6.80
N ASP A 234 4.29 1.45 -6.90
CA ASP A 234 5.18 1.26 -8.06
C ASP A 234 5.56 -0.21 -8.25
N PHE A 235 5.90 -0.91 -7.15
CA PHE A 235 6.28 -2.33 -7.19
C PHE A 235 5.14 -3.24 -7.61
N LEU A 236 3.94 -3.04 -7.04
CA LEU A 236 2.77 -3.85 -7.37
C LEU A 236 2.35 -3.61 -8.82
N SER A 237 2.32 -2.36 -9.27
CA SER A 237 2.03 -2.04 -10.67
C SER A 237 3.02 -2.70 -11.62
N GLY A 238 4.33 -2.62 -11.34
CA GLY A 238 5.34 -3.27 -12.17
C GLY A 238 5.22 -4.80 -12.21
N LEU A 239 4.84 -5.40 -11.08
CA LEU A 239 4.58 -6.83 -11.03
C LEU A 239 3.38 -7.24 -11.90
N PHE A 240 2.28 -6.49 -11.85
CA PHE A 240 1.09 -6.75 -12.66
C PHE A 240 1.34 -6.49 -14.14
N ILE A 241 2.07 -5.43 -14.52
CA ILE A 241 2.47 -5.19 -15.91
C ILE A 241 3.17 -6.42 -16.50
N ILE A 242 4.09 -7.04 -15.74
CA ILE A 242 4.85 -8.21 -16.18
C ILE A 242 3.98 -9.48 -16.20
N ILE A 243 3.13 -9.71 -15.17
CA ILE A 243 2.31 -10.93 -15.07
C ILE A 243 1.19 -10.92 -16.11
N GLU A 244 0.58 -9.77 -16.36
CA GLU A 244 -0.51 -9.61 -17.32
C GLU A 244 -0.02 -9.41 -18.75
N ASP A 245 1.29 -9.31 -18.95
CA ASP A 245 1.93 -9.07 -20.26
C ASP A 245 1.33 -7.86 -21.00
N GLN A 246 1.11 -6.75 -20.23
CA GLN A 246 0.51 -5.54 -20.80
C GLN A 246 1.40 -4.94 -21.90
N TYR A 247 2.70 -4.98 -21.73
CA TYR A 247 3.74 -4.66 -22.72
C TYR A 247 5.09 -5.25 -22.32
N GLY A 248 5.93 -5.52 -23.34
CA GLY A 248 7.27 -6.06 -23.20
C GLY A 248 8.37 -5.15 -23.76
N VAL A 249 9.60 -5.59 -23.60
CA VAL A 249 10.76 -4.91 -24.21
C VAL A 249 10.70 -5.05 -25.73
N GLY A 250 10.74 -3.93 -26.44
CA GLY A 250 10.61 -3.85 -27.88
C GLY A 250 9.25 -3.39 -28.36
N ASP A 251 8.22 -3.42 -27.51
CA ASP A 251 6.88 -2.93 -27.87
C ASP A 251 6.88 -1.41 -28.04
N THR A 252 6.09 -0.96 -28.99
CA THR A 252 5.74 0.46 -29.14
C THR A 252 4.47 0.73 -28.34
N VAL A 253 4.57 1.65 -27.39
CA VAL A 253 3.47 1.95 -26.47
C VAL A 253 3.20 3.46 -26.43
N ASN A 254 1.94 3.79 -26.12
CA ASN A 254 1.51 5.13 -25.75
C ASN A 254 1.11 5.14 -24.28
N ILE A 255 1.80 5.93 -23.48
CA ILE A 255 1.52 6.15 -22.06
C ILE A 255 1.25 7.63 -21.89
N ASP A 256 -0.01 7.97 -21.61
CA ASP A 256 -0.51 9.35 -21.60
C ASP A 256 -0.19 10.07 -22.92
N GLU A 257 0.64 11.11 -22.91
CA GLU A 257 1.05 11.87 -24.12
C GLU A 257 2.39 11.38 -24.69
N LEU A 258 3.00 10.37 -24.07
CA LEU A 258 4.31 9.86 -24.44
C LEU A 258 4.19 8.59 -25.30
N GLY A 259 4.57 8.71 -26.58
CA GLY A 259 4.72 7.55 -27.47
C GLY A 259 6.18 7.13 -27.62
N GLY A 260 6.47 5.83 -27.61
CA GLY A 260 7.83 5.35 -27.80
C GLY A 260 7.98 3.83 -27.68
N VAL A 261 9.22 3.37 -27.82
CA VAL A 261 9.59 1.96 -27.73
C VAL A 261 10.07 1.64 -26.31
N VAL A 262 9.56 0.56 -25.75
CA VAL A 262 9.94 0.06 -24.42
C VAL A 262 11.35 -0.53 -24.49
N GLU A 263 12.31 0.02 -23.76
CA GLU A 263 13.68 -0.49 -23.66
C GLU A 263 13.88 -1.43 -22.47
N GLU A 264 13.15 -1.18 -21.36
CA GLU A 264 13.31 -1.96 -20.15
C GLU A 264 12.03 -1.88 -19.30
N VAL A 265 11.56 -3.02 -18.81
CA VAL A 265 10.48 -3.12 -17.84
C VAL A 265 11.05 -3.61 -16.53
N GLY A 266 11.19 -2.70 -15.57
CA GLY A 266 11.64 -3.01 -14.22
C GLY A 266 10.47 -3.12 -13.24
N LEU A 267 10.73 -3.61 -12.01
CA LEU A 267 9.69 -3.72 -10.99
C LEU A 267 9.12 -2.37 -10.55
N ARG A 268 9.94 -1.31 -10.54
CA ARG A 268 9.53 0.02 -10.08
C ARG A 268 9.34 1.02 -11.21
N THR A 269 10.13 0.90 -12.26
CA THR A 269 10.17 1.85 -13.36
C THR A 269 10.24 1.15 -14.70
N THR A 270 9.53 1.69 -15.67
CA THR A 270 9.64 1.34 -17.09
C THR A 270 10.45 2.40 -17.80
N ARG A 271 11.38 1.99 -18.68
CA ARG A 271 12.15 2.89 -19.52
C ARG A 271 11.66 2.81 -20.96
N ILE A 272 11.30 3.97 -21.51
CA ILE A 272 10.80 4.12 -22.86
C ILE A 272 11.71 5.10 -23.60
N ARG A 273 11.98 4.83 -24.88
CA ARG A 273 12.64 5.75 -25.78
C ARG A 273 11.61 6.33 -26.75
N ASP A 274 11.45 7.63 -26.73
CA ASP A 274 10.57 8.29 -27.68
C ASP A 274 11.17 8.33 -29.09
N PHE A 275 10.36 8.76 -30.06
CA PHE A 275 10.79 8.84 -31.46
C PHE A 275 11.84 9.91 -31.71
N ASN A 276 12.12 10.83 -30.78
CA ASN A 276 13.17 11.81 -30.79
C ASN A 276 14.49 11.28 -30.19
N GLY A 277 14.48 10.05 -29.67
CA GLY A 277 15.63 9.41 -29.06
C GLY A 277 15.81 9.72 -27.56
N VAL A 278 14.88 10.42 -26.92
CA VAL A 278 14.94 10.72 -25.49
C VAL A 278 14.52 9.48 -24.69
N ALA A 279 15.32 9.12 -23.68
CA ALA A 279 14.98 8.01 -22.78
C ALA A 279 14.20 8.54 -21.56
N TRP A 280 12.97 8.09 -21.42
CA TRP A 280 12.06 8.42 -20.33
C TRP A 280 12.02 7.31 -19.29
N TYR A 281 12.05 7.68 -18.02
CA TYR A 281 11.92 6.77 -16.86
C TYR A 281 10.60 7.04 -16.17
N LEU A 282 9.63 6.18 -16.41
CA LEU A 282 8.28 6.27 -15.84
C LEU A 282 8.18 5.41 -14.58
N ARG A 283 7.58 5.92 -13.52
CA ARG A 283 7.26 5.11 -12.35
C ARG A 283 6.02 4.26 -12.64
N ASN A 284 6.13 2.95 -12.45
CA ASN A 284 5.04 2.03 -12.81
C ASN A 284 3.73 2.36 -12.11
N GLY A 285 3.79 2.87 -10.87
CA GLY A 285 2.60 3.28 -10.12
C GLY A 285 1.92 4.55 -10.64
N GLU A 286 2.54 5.29 -11.55
CA GLU A 286 1.94 6.47 -12.20
C GLU A 286 1.32 6.13 -13.55
N ILE A 287 1.63 4.95 -14.11
CA ILE A 287 1.03 4.48 -15.36
C ILE A 287 -0.39 4.01 -15.06
N LEU A 288 -1.39 4.83 -15.40
CA LEU A 288 -2.79 4.53 -15.19
C LEU A 288 -3.43 3.85 -16.40
N LYS A 289 -2.94 4.16 -17.59
CA LYS A 289 -3.39 3.59 -18.85
C LYS A 289 -2.19 3.45 -19.78
N VAL A 290 -2.19 2.39 -20.56
CA VAL A 290 -1.21 2.14 -21.59
C VAL A 290 -1.93 1.67 -22.86
N GLY A 291 -1.54 2.21 -24.00
CA GLY A 291 -1.94 1.71 -25.31
C GLY A 291 -0.76 0.96 -25.91
N ASN A 292 -0.86 -0.34 -26.09
CA ASN A 292 0.14 -1.14 -26.79
C ASN A 292 -0.20 -1.17 -28.29
N ILE A 293 0.71 -0.60 -29.13
CA ILE A 293 0.54 -0.53 -30.57
C ILE A 293 1.12 -1.76 -31.27
N SER A 294 1.93 -2.54 -30.55
CA SER A 294 2.64 -3.71 -31.09
C SER A 294 1.92 -5.03 -30.84
N GLN A 295 0.82 -5.04 -30.06
CA GLN A 295 0.07 -6.27 -29.76
C GLN A 295 -1.18 -6.41 -30.63
N GLY A 296 -1.42 -7.65 -31.11
CA GLY A 296 -2.63 -8.03 -31.82
C GLY A 296 -2.74 -7.40 -33.20
N TRP A 297 -3.67 -6.49 -33.39
CA TRP A 297 -3.93 -5.80 -34.63
C TRP A 297 -4.08 -4.29 -34.42
N ALA A 298 -3.83 -3.54 -35.48
CA ALA A 298 -4.01 -2.11 -35.51
C ALA A 298 -5.00 -1.70 -36.61
N THR A 299 -5.87 -0.74 -36.33
CA THR A 299 -6.67 -0.10 -37.36
C THR A 299 -6.13 1.29 -37.64
N SER A 300 -6.27 1.71 -38.89
CA SER A 300 -5.95 3.06 -39.29
C SER A 300 -7.13 3.66 -40.05
N PHE A 301 -7.44 4.90 -39.69
CA PHE A 301 -8.30 5.78 -40.45
C PHE A 301 -7.37 6.76 -41.17
N THR A 302 -7.35 6.69 -42.49
CA THR A 302 -6.48 7.54 -43.29
C THR A 302 -7.32 8.45 -44.15
N ASP A 303 -7.05 9.74 -44.02
CA ASP A 303 -7.71 10.76 -44.81
C ASP A 303 -6.96 10.99 -46.12
N ILE A 304 -7.70 10.92 -47.21
CA ILE A 304 -7.22 11.18 -48.57
C ILE A 304 -8.01 12.36 -49.12
N SER A 305 -7.31 13.47 -49.39
CA SER A 305 -7.95 14.72 -49.79
C SER A 305 -7.87 14.92 -51.31
N VAL A 306 -8.99 15.32 -51.90
CA VAL A 306 -9.10 15.69 -53.32
C VAL A 306 -9.78 17.05 -53.43
N HIS A 307 -9.77 17.67 -54.59
CA HIS A 307 -10.47 18.92 -54.84
C HIS A 307 -12.00 18.73 -54.73
N ALA A 308 -12.73 19.69 -54.17
CA ALA A 308 -14.16 19.59 -53.91
C ALA A 308 -15.05 19.49 -55.17
N ASP A 309 -14.51 19.88 -56.34
CA ASP A 309 -15.24 19.81 -57.62
C ASP A 309 -15.15 18.43 -58.27
N GLU A 310 -14.37 17.50 -57.72
CA GLU A 310 -14.24 16.15 -58.24
C GLU A 310 -15.51 15.30 -57.95
N ASP A 311 -15.81 14.36 -58.82
CA ASP A 311 -16.95 13.45 -58.64
C ASP A 311 -16.64 12.43 -57.53
N PRO A 312 -17.43 12.41 -56.45
CA PRO A 312 -17.23 11.48 -55.34
C PRO A 312 -17.28 10.01 -55.72
N ASP A 313 -18.14 9.64 -56.68
CA ASP A 313 -18.33 8.26 -57.13
C ASP A 313 -17.06 7.79 -57.90
N GLU A 314 -16.51 8.66 -58.76
CA GLU A 314 -15.31 8.36 -59.52
C GLU A 314 -14.09 8.23 -58.57
N VAL A 315 -13.95 9.15 -57.59
CA VAL A 315 -12.88 9.08 -56.59
C VAL A 315 -12.99 7.78 -55.81
N THR A 316 -14.22 7.42 -55.35
CA THR A 316 -14.46 6.16 -54.61
C THR A 316 -14.08 4.92 -55.48
N ARG A 317 -14.41 4.95 -56.76
CA ARG A 317 -14.06 3.86 -57.69
C ARG A 317 -12.55 3.68 -57.78
N VAL A 318 -11.82 4.77 -57.99
CA VAL A 318 -10.36 4.75 -58.09
C VAL A 318 -9.69 4.35 -56.79
N LEU A 319 -10.22 4.83 -55.66
CA LEU A 319 -9.72 4.43 -54.32
C LEU A 319 -9.90 2.93 -54.09
N ASN A 320 -11.09 2.36 -54.47
CA ASN A 320 -11.30 0.92 -54.32
C ASN A 320 -10.32 0.10 -55.12
N MET A 321 -9.99 0.51 -56.38
CA MET A 321 -8.96 -0.16 -57.15
C MET A 321 -7.59 -0.12 -56.50
N VAL A 322 -7.22 1.04 -55.92
CA VAL A 322 -5.99 1.20 -55.15
C VAL A 322 -5.97 0.28 -53.93
N LEU A 323 -7.08 0.15 -53.25
CA LEU A 323 -7.21 -0.71 -52.05
C LEU A 323 -7.12 -2.19 -52.37
N ASP A 324 -7.64 -2.62 -53.53
CA ASP A 324 -7.47 -3.97 -54.02
C ASP A 324 -6.02 -4.30 -54.37
N GLU A 325 -5.33 -3.37 -55.05
CA GLU A 325 -3.91 -3.48 -55.33
C GLU A 325 -3.05 -3.46 -54.08
N LEU A 326 -3.39 -2.59 -53.11
CA LEU A 326 -2.70 -2.51 -51.81
C LEU A 326 -2.85 -3.83 -51.02
N ALA A 327 -4.04 -4.40 -50.96
CA ALA A 327 -4.26 -5.68 -50.32
C ALA A 327 -3.50 -6.83 -50.98
N ALA A 328 -3.36 -6.81 -52.31
CA ALA A 328 -2.54 -7.77 -53.04
C ALA A 328 -1.06 -7.59 -52.85
N ALA A 329 -0.58 -6.36 -52.68
CA ALA A 329 0.82 -6.03 -52.44
C ALA A 329 1.31 -6.33 -51.00
N TYR A 330 0.41 -6.26 -50.03
CA TYR A 330 0.70 -6.45 -48.61
C TYR A 330 -0.15 -7.52 -47.91
N PRO A 331 -0.19 -8.77 -48.43
CA PRO A 331 -1.09 -9.85 -47.95
C PRO A 331 -0.75 -10.26 -46.51
N ASP A 332 0.50 -10.18 -46.09
CA ASP A 332 0.98 -10.53 -44.73
C ASP A 332 0.71 -9.44 -43.71
N SER A 333 0.52 -8.19 -44.15
CA SER A 333 0.33 -7.04 -43.28
C SER A 333 -1.11 -6.62 -43.12
N ILE A 334 -1.96 -6.86 -44.11
CA ILE A 334 -3.38 -6.48 -44.12
C ILE A 334 -4.23 -7.70 -43.70
N LEU A 335 -4.97 -7.53 -42.60
CA LEU A 335 -5.78 -8.62 -42.02
C LEU A 335 -7.20 -8.71 -42.60
N GLU A 336 -7.74 -7.57 -43.00
CA GLU A 336 -9.09 -7.48 -43.60
C GLU A 336 -9.04 -6.56 -44.82
N GLN A 337 -9.90 -6.85 -45.83
CA GLN A 337 -10.01 -6.00 -47.01
C GLN A 337 -10.20 -4.52 -46.61
N PRO A 338 -9.33 -3.60 -47.02
CA PRO A 338 -9.48 -2.18 -46.77
C PRO A 338 -10.77 -1.62 -47.40
N LYS A 339 -11.34 -0.58 -46.79
CA LYS A 339 -12.65 -0.04 -47.23
C LYS A 339 -12.61 1.47 -47.30
N VAL A 340 -13.18 2.04 -48.35
CA VAL A 340 -13.50 3.47 -48.39
C VAL A 340 -14.78 3.67 -47.61
N LEU A 341 -14.74 4.47 -46.56
CA LEU A 341 -15.91 4.79 -45.72
C LEU A 341 -16.80 5.90 -46.35
N GLY A 342 -16.27 6.61 -47.33
CA GLY A 342 -16.92 7.70 -47.99
C GLY A 342 -16.32 9.05 -47.68
N VAL A 343 -17.04 10.12 -48.01
CA VAL A 343 -16.64 11.50 -47.77
C VAL A 343 -16.83 11.81 -46.28
N GLY A 344 -15.72 12.13 -45.61
CA GLY A 344 -15.70 12.50 -44.18
C GLY A 344 -15.93 13.98 -43.95
N ASP A 345 -15.34 14.83 -44.79
CA ASP A 345 -15.46 16.29 -44.67
C ASP A 345 -15.30 17.00 -46.03
N ILE A 346 -15.97 18.18 -46.19
CA ILE A 346 -15.81 19.08 -47.32
C ILE A 346 -15.58 20.49 -46.77
N THR A 347 -14.33 20.94 -46.80
CA THR A 347 -13.98 22.25 -46.24
C THR A 347 -12.93 22.93 -47.13
N GLY A 348 -13.11 24.26 -47.36
CA GLY A 348 -12.10 25.09 -48.02
C GLY A 348 -11.78 24.68 -49.48
N GLY A 349 -12.73 24.09 -50.20
CA GLY A 349 -12.50 23.62 -51.58
C GLY A 349 -11.85 22.26 -51.67
N THR A 350 -11.74 21.54 -50.53
CA THR A 350 -11.17 20.21 -50.42
C THR A 350 -12.22 19.22 -49.92
N MET A 351 -12.33 18.05 -50.57
CA MET A 351 -13.16 16.93 -50.14
C MET A 351 -12.25 15.83 -49.64
N THR A 352 -12.49 15.34 -48.42
CA THR A 352 -11.66 14.33 -47.75
C THR A 352 -12.40 13.01 -47.67
N PHE A 353 -11.80 11.96 -48.23
CA PHE A 353 -12.26 10.59 -48.13
C PHE A 353 -11.57 9.89 -46.98
N GLN A 354 -12.34 9.18 -46.18
CA GLN A 354 -11.82 8.38 -45.09
C GLN A 354 -11.69 6.92 -45.50
N VAL A 355 -10.49 6.38 -45.38
CA VAL A 355 -10.19 4.99 -45.68
C VAL A 355 -9.86 4.25 -44.39
N TRP A 356 -10.55 3.15 -44.20
CA TRP A 356 -10.30 2.24 -43.05
C TRP A 356 -9.46 1.06 -43.50
N THR A 357 -8.39 0.78 -42.71
CA THR A 357 -7.54 -0.40 -42.91
C THR A 357 -7.29 -1.10 -41.59
N LYS A 358 -7.23 -2.44 -41.59
CA LYS A 358 -6.88 -3.27 -40.44
C LYS A 358 -5.63 -4.08 -40.75
N CYS A 359 -4.59 -3.83 -39.97
CA CYS A 359 -3.25 -4.36 -40.21
C CYS A 359 -2.74 -5.17 -39.03
N VAL A 360 -1.74 -6.00 -39.27
CA VAL A 360 -0.90 -6.56 -38.22
C VAL A 360 -0.27 -5.40 -37.45
N ALA A 361 -0.25 -5.52 -36.12
CA ALA A 361 0.32 -4.47 -35.26
C ALA A 361 1.78 -4.15 -35.65
N GLY A 362 2.09 -2.87 -35.73
CA GLY A 362 3.41 -2.37 -36.13
C GLY A 362 3.57 -2.10 -37.64
N THR A 363 2.77 -2.73 -38.55
CA THR A 363 2.87 -2.55 -40.01
C THR A 363 2.01 -1.41 -40.55
N GLN A 364 1.08 -0.88 -39.74
CA GLN A 364 0.10 0.14 -40.17
C GLN A 364 0.73 1.38 -40.79
N PHE A 365 1.88 1.82 -40.27
CA PHE A 365 2.56 3.03 -40.78
C PHE A 365 3.15 2.84 -42.19
N GLU A 366 3.62 1.63 -42.49
CA GLU A 366 4.12 1.28 -43.81
C GLU A 366 2.96 1.20 -44.81
N VAL A 367 1.90 0.50 -44.45
CA VAL A 367 0.67 0.34 -45.26
C VAL A 367 0.06 1.71 -45.56
N ILE A 368 -0.03 2.62 -44.57
CA ILE A 368 -0.55 3.99 -44.80
C ILE A 368 0.31 4.76 -45.78
N ARG A 369 1.64 4.70 -45.67
CA ARG A 369 2.53 5.39 -46.61
C ARG A 369 2.42 4.83 -48.03
N ALA A 370 2.38 3.50 -48.18
CA ALA A 370 2.17 2.83 -49.46
C ALA A 370 0.83 3.23 -50.09
N MET A 371 -0.24 3.18 -49.31
CA MET A 371 -1.60 3.58 -49.75
C MET A 371 -1.60 5.03 -50.28
N ARG A 372 -1.03 5.98 -49.56
CA ARG A 372 -0.97 7.38 -49.97
C ARG A 372 -0.15 7.55 -51.29
N GLN A 373 0.91 6.78 -51.45
CA GLN A 373 1.72 6.79 -52.66
C GLN A 373 0.94 6.23 -53.84
N MET A 374 0.29 5.07 -53.68
CA MET A 374 -0.52 4.43 -54.73
C MET A 374 -1.73 5.29 -55.10
N ALA A 375 -2.44 5.85 -54.09
CA ALA A 375 -3.58 6.76 -54.35
C ALA A 375 -3.14 8.00 -55.17
N LYS A 376 -1.98 8.60 -54.86
CA LYS A 376 -1.44 9.73 -55.60
C LYS A 376 -1.18 9.37 -57.07
N THR A 377 -0.61 8.19 -57.34
CA THR A 377 -0.34 7.70 -58.69
C THR A 377 -1.62 7.46 -59.45
N ALA A 378 -2.56 6.74 -58.86
CA ALA A 378 -3.85 6.42 -59.48
C ALA A 378 -4.70 7.66 -59.77
N PHE A 379 -4.68 8.68 -58.87
CA PHE A 379 -5.35 9.94 -59.13
C PHE A 379 -4.75 10.71 -60.32
N ALA A 380 -3.41 10.67 -60.45
CA ALA A 380 -2.75 11.32 -61.60
C ALA A 380 -3.13 10.65 -62.95
N GLU A 381 -3.25 9.31 -62.96
CA GLU A 381 -3.72 8.55 -64.11
C GLU A 381 -5.17 8.82 -64.44
N ALA A 382 -6.04 8.86 -63.46
CA ALA A 382 -7.46 9.18 -63.58
C ALA A 382 -7.77 10.67 -63.80
N ARG A 383 -6.75 11.55 -63.79
CA ARG A 383 -6.85 13.01 -63.85
C ARG A 383 -7.68 13.65 -62.77
N ILE A 384 -7.71 13.00 -61.59
CA ILE A 384 -8.35 13.54 -60.38
C ILE A 384 -7.34 14.50 -59.71
N ARG A 385 -7.83 15.70 -59.36
CA ARG A 385 -7.00 16.71 -58.68
C ARG A 385 -6.89 16.39 -57.20
N GLY A 386 -5.77 15.81 -56.77
CA GLY A 386 -5.47 15.59 -55.36
C GLY A 386 -5.16 16.92 -54.66
N ALA A 387 -5.63 17.06 -53.42
CA ALA A 387 -5.34 18.19 -52.54
C ALA A 387 -4.34 17.73 -51.46
N PHE A 388 -3.11 17.34 -51.91
CA PHE A 388 -2.06 16.80 -51.03
C PHE A 388 -1.18 17.91 -50.47
#